data_4b266ab72753145e506df1375027ae8d
#
_entry.id   4b266ab72753145e506df1375027ae8d
#
_cell.length_a   1.000
_cell.length_b   1.000
_cell.length_c   1.000
_cell.angle_alpha   90.00
_cell.angle_beta   90.00
_cell.angle_gamma   90.00
#
_symmetry.space_group_name_H-M   'P 1'
#
loop_
_entity.id
_entity.type
_entity.pdbx_description
1 polymer ?
#
loop_
_entity_poly.entity_id
_entity_poly.type
_entity_poly.pdbx_seq_one_letter_code
_entity_poly.pdbx_strand_id
1 'polypeptide(L)'
;MPSISETYIENRQRVQPTHTNNYASAHGGNVVKWMDEIGAMSAMRAAGETCVTARINELDFKRPVPQGDTCIIESYVYAVGRTSLRTRIRAYRESPRTGDRELTTESYFVFVAVDADGSPTPVPELVIDGERCRTLREEALAAEPEE
;
A
#
# COMPACT_ATOMS: atom_id res chain seq x y z
N MET A 1 -13.90 4.45 -15.61
CA MET A 1 -13.12 5.12 -14.56
C MET A 1 -13.18 4.28 -13.29
N PRO A 2 -12.06 3.97 -12.67
CA PRO A 2 -12.06 3.15 -11.46
C PRO A 2 -12.55 3.93 -10.25
N SER A 3 -13.18 3.22 -9.31
CA SER A 3 -13.53 3.80 -8.02
C SER A 3 -12.41 3.53 -7.02
N ILE A 4 -12.37 4.31 -5.95
CA ILE A 4 -11.40 4.11 -4.87
C ILE A 4 -11.51 2.69 -4.30
N SER A 5 -12.73 2.22 -4.04
CA SER A 5 -12.94 0.90 -3.47
C SER A 5 -12.50 -0.25 -4.38
N GLU A 6 -12.54 -0.05 -5.71
CA GLU A 6 -12.03 -1.04 -6.67
C GLU A 6 -10.51 -1.17 -6.63
N THR A 7 -9.80 -0.14 -6.15
CA THR A 7 -8.35 -0.16 -6.02
C THR A 7 -7.88 -0.78 -4.70
N TYR A 8 -8.81 -1.03 -3.77
CA TYR A 8 -8.47 -1.60 -2.48
C TYR A 8 -7.99 -3.04 -2.64
N ILE A 9 -6.81 -3.32 -2.13
CA ILE A 9 -6.20 -4.65 -2.16
C ILE A 9 -5.67 -4.97 -0.77
N GLU A 10 -5.99 -6.16 -0.31
CA GLU A 10 -5.47 -6.69 0.94
C GLU A 10 -4.79 -8.03 0.63
N ASN A 11 -3.59 -8.21 1.15
CA ASN A 11 -2.86 -9.46 0.97
C ASN A 11 -2.18 -9.85 2.26
N ARG A 12 -1.92 -11.12 2.41
CA ARG A 12 -1.25 -11.69 3.59
C ARG A 12 0.04 -12.36 3.17
N GLN A 13 1.07 -12.10 3.93
CA GLN A 13 2.36 -12.76 3.78
C GLN A 13 2.72 -13.40 5.11
N ARG A 14 2.81 -14.72 5.14
CA ARG A 14 3.31 -15.40 6.31
C ARG A 14 4.81 -15.13 6.44
N VAL A 15 5.26 -14.75 7.63
CA VAL A 15 6.67 -14.44 7.86
C VAL A 15 7.45 -15.75 8.02
N GLN A 16 8.24 -16.07 7.01
CA GLN A 16 9.08 -17.26 6.94
C GLN A 16 10.46 -16.96 7.49
N PRO A 17 11.26 -18.00 7.86
CA PRO A 17 12.64 -17.78 8.32
C PRO A 17 13.48 -16.96 7.35
N THR A 18 13.30 -17.14 6.03
CA THR A 18 14.02 -16.40 4.99
C THR A 18 13.66 -14.92 4.94
N HIS A 19 12.57 -14.51 5.60
CA HIS A 19 12.13 -13.12 5.65
C HIS A 19 12.66 -12.39 6.89
N THR A 20 13.35 -13.08 7.79
CA THR A 20 13.65 -12.55 9.11
C THR A 20 15.06 -11.99 9.25
N ASN A 21 15.17 -11.09 10.23
CA ASN A 21 16.45 -10.53 10.71
C ASN A 21 16.98 -11.39 11.88
N ASN A 22 18.04 -10.89 12.56
CA ASN A 22 18.66 -11.57 13.69
C ASN A 22 17.77 -11.70 14.93
N TYR A 23 16.63 -11.02 14.94
CA TYR A 23 15.69 -11.02 16.07
C TYR A 23 14.47 -11.90 15.82
N ALA A 24 14.52 -12.75 14.80
CA ALA A 24 13.39 -13.60 14.39
C ALA A 24 12.12 -12.82 14.08
N SER A 25 12.27 -11.61 13.56
CA SER A 25 11.18 -10.76 13.09
C SER A 25 11.37 -10.47 11.60
N ALA A 26 10.29 -10.11 10.91
CA ALA A 26 10.38 -9.75 9.50
C ALA A 26 11.40 -8.62 9.31
N HIS A 27 12.32 -8.81 8.37
CA HIS A 27 13.27 -7.76 8.01
C HIS A 27 12.49 -6.55 7.46
N GLY A 28 12.82 -5.34 7.96
CA GLY A 28 12.12 -4.12 7.54
C GLY A 28 12.07 -3.94 6.03
N GLY A 29 13.16 -4.25 5.35
CA GLY A 29 13.21 -4.19 3.88
C GLY A 29 12.22 -5.12 3.20
N ASN A 30 11.94 -6.28 3.80
CA ASN A 30 10.93 -7.19 3.26
C ASN A 30 9.52 -6.62 3.42
N VAL A 31 9.23 -6.01 4.57
CA VAL A 31 7.92 -5.37 4.78
C VAL A 31 7.72 -4.24 3.77
N VAL A 32 8.73 -3.41 3.57
CA VAL A 32 8.65 -2.32 2.57
C VAL A 32 8.46 -2.88 1.16
N LYS A 33 9.15 -3.96 0.83
CA LYS A 33 9.00 -4.64 -0.47
C LYS A 33 7.56 -5.10 -0.68
N TRP A 34 6.96 -5.74 0.33
CA TRP A 34 5.57 -6.20 0.25
C TRP A 34 4.60 -5.02 0.12
N MET A 35 4.85 -3.94 0.85
CA MET A 35 4.04 -2.72 0.73
C MET A 35 4.13 -2.14 -0.68
N ASP A 36 5.32 -2.09 -1.23
CA ASP A 36 5.55 -1.59 -2.59
C ASP A 36 4.84 -2.45 -3.63
N GLU A 37 4.94 -3.77 -3.53
CA GLU A 37 4.29 -4.70 -4.46
C GLU A 37 2.76 -4.54 -4.44
N ILE A 38 2.17 -4.49 -3.25
CA ILE A 38 0.71 -4.37 -3.12
C ILE A 38 0.24 -2.95 -3.52
N GLY A 39 1.03 -1.93 -3.15
CA GLY A 39 0.75 -0.56 -3.57
C GLY A 39 0.75 -0.42 -5.09
N ALA A 40 1.73 -1.06 -5.75
CA ALA A 40 1.81 -1.04 -7.21
C ALA A 40 0.58 -1.73 -7.84
N MET A 41 0.07 -2.79 -7.24
CA MET A 41 -1.15 -3.45 -7.72
C MET A 41 -2.35 -2.51 -7.65
N SER A 42 -2.50 -1.77 -6.56
CA SER A 42 -3.58 -0.77 -6.43
C SER A 42 -3.43 0.31 -7.50
N ALA A 43 -2.21 0.82 -7.68
CA ALA A 43 -1.93 1.86 -8.67
C ALA A 43 -2.22 1.37 -10.10
N MET A 44 -1.78 0.17 -10.44
CA MET A 44 -2.01 -0.41 -11.77
C MET A 44 -3.50 -0.66 -12.02
N ARG A 45 -4.25 -1.02 -11.01
CA ARG A 45 -5.70 -1.20 -11.14
C ARG A 45 -6.38 0.14 -11.44
N ALA A 46 -5.94 1.20 -10.79
CA ALA A 46 -6.48 2.54 -11.04
C ALA A 46 -6.06 3.08 -12.41
N ALA A 47 -4.80 2.88 -12.78
CA ALA A 47 -4.24 3.46 -13.99
C ALA A 47 -4.57 2.68 -15.27
N GLY A 48 -4.69 1.36 -15.17
CA GLY A 48 -4.76 0.50 -16.34
C GLY A 48 -3.43 0.42 -17.10
N GLU A 49 -2.35 0.85 -16.49
CA GLU A 49 -1.01 0.93 -17.07
C GLU A 49 0.01 0.38 -16.08
N THR A 50 1.22 0.15 -16.55
CA THR A 50 2.35 -0.16 -15.66
C THR A 50 2.65 1.06 -14.79
N CYS A 51 2.88 0.82 -13.50
CA CYS A 51 3.21 1.89 -12.58
C CYS A 51 4.56 1.61 -11.92
N VAL A 52 5.32 2.69 -11.70
CA VAL A 52 6.61 2.62 -11.02
C VAL A 52 6.55 3.45 -9.75
N THR A 53 7.33 3.05 -8.74
CA THR A 53 7.39 3.76 -7.47
C THR A 53 8.19 5.04 -7.66
N ALA A 54 7.59 6.17 -7.39
CA ALA A 54 8.24 7.47 -7.52
C ALA A 54 8.68 8.05 -6.18
N ARG A 55 7.94 7.75 -5.12
CA ARG A 55 8.24 8.30 -3.80
C ARG A 55 7.63 7.43 -2.71
N ILE A 56 8.39 7.23 -1.65
CA ILE A 56 7.92 6.63 -0.41
C ILE A 56 8.04 7.72 0.66
N ASN A 57 6.93 8.08 1.27
CA ASN A 57 6.93 9.06 2.34
C ASN A 57 7.45 8.41 3.63
N GLU A 58 7.55 9.20 4.68
CA GLU A 58 8.03 8.74 5.98
C GLU A 58 7.42 7.39 6.35
N LEU A 59 8.28 6.48 6.83
CA LEU A 59 7.88 5.13 7.17
C LEU A 59 8.56 4.72 8.47
N ASP A 60 7.77 4.59 9.54
CA ASP A 60 8.23 4.20 10.86
C ASP A 60 7.66 2.83 11.22
N PHE A 61 8.49 1.96 11.77
CA PHE A 61 8.06 0.66 12.26
C PHE A 61 7.71 0.77 13.74
N LYS A 62 6.43 0.68 14.05
CA LYS A 62 5.94 0.80 15.43
C LYS A 62 6.02 -0.51 16.19
N ARG A 63 5.93 -1.63 15.47
CA ARG A 63 5.95 -2.97 16.04
C ARG A 63 6.60 -3.95 15.08
N PRO A 64 7.29 -4.99 15.60
CA PRO A 64 7.82 -6.04 14.76
C PRO A 64 6.72 -7.00 14.31
N VAL A 65 7.00 -7.75 13.23
CA VAL A 65 6.18 -8.88 12.82
C VAL A 65 7.01 -10.14 13.04
N PRO A 66 6.77 -10.90 14.12
CA PRO A 66 7.55 -12.09 14.42
C PRO A 66 7.42 -13.19 13.37
N GLN A 67 8.47 -14.01 13.28
CA GLN A 67 8.44 -15.21 12.46
C GLN A 67 7.25 -16.09 12.87
N GLY A 68 6.54 -16.60 11.88
CA GLY A 68 5.36 -17.44 12.12
C GLY A 68 4.06 -16.66 12.18
N ASP A 69 4.11 -15.36 12.41
CA ASP A 69 2.94 -14.50 12.32
C ASP A 69 2.72 -14.08 10.86
N THR A 70 1.59 -13.46 10.61
CA THR A 70 1.21 -13.00 9.28
C THR A 70 1.35 -11.48 9.20
N CYS A 71 1.93 -11.01 8.11
CA CYS A 71 1.95 -9.60 7.78
C CYS A 71 0.82 -9.33 6.79
N ILE A 72 -0.13 -8.49 7.17
CA ILE A 72 -1.21 -8.08 6.29
C ILE A 72 -0.83 -6.74 5.69
N ILE A 73 -0.90 -6.66 4.38
CA ILE A 73 -0.70 -5.39 3.68
C ILE A 73 -2.02 -4.99 3.04
N GLU A 74 -2.48 -3.77 3.33
CA GLU A 74 -3.64 -3.21 2.63
C GLU A 74 -3.23 -1.93 1.94
N SER A 75 -3.78 -1.71 0.76
CA SER A 75 -3.46 -0.55 -0.07
C SER A 75 -4.69 -0.12 -0.86
N TYR A 76 -4.78 1.17 -1.11
CA TYR A 76 -5.73 1.71 -2.06
C TYR A 76 -5.25 3.06 -2.57
N VAL A 77 -5.71 3.41 -3.77
CA VAL A 77 -5.44 4.72 -4.36
C VAL A 77 -6.53 5.69 -3.88
N TYR A 78 -6.13 6.80 -3.29
CA TYR A 78 -7.08 7.78 -2.75
C TYR A 78 -7.07 9.11 -3.52
N ALA A 79 -6.07 9.35 -4.35
CA ALA A 79 -5.96 10.57 -5.16
C ALA A 79 -5.08 10.32 -6.36
N VAL A 80 -5.35 11.04 -7.43
CA VAL A 80 -4.55 10.98 -8.67
C VAL A 80 -4.20 12.37 -9.13
N GLY A 81 -3.01 12.50 -9.74
CA GLY A 81 -2.61 13.67 -10.50
C GLY A 81 -2.79 13.39 -11.98
N ARG A 82 -2.03 14.06 -12.83
CA ARG A 82 -2.11 13.82 -14.28
C ARG A 82 -1.53 12.46 -14.66
N THR A 83 -0.36 12.12 -14.10
CA THR A 83 0.34 10.86 -14.37
C THR A 83 0.64 10.09 -13.09
N SER A 84 0.33 10.66 -11.93
CA SER A 84 0.67 10.11 -10.63
C SER A 84 -0.55 9.57 -9.90
N LEU A 85 -0.29 8.62 -9.00
CA LEU A 85 -1.30 8.01 -8.15
C LEU A 85 -0.77 8.00 -6.72
N ARG A 86 -1.58 8.47 -5.78
CA ARG A 86 -1.22 8.44 -4.38
C ARG A 86 -1.95 7.30 -3.69
N THR A 87 -1.17 6.47 -2.98
CA THR A 87 -1.69 5.31 -2.27
C THR A 87 -1.46 5.46 -0.78
N ARG A 88 -2.40 4.94 0.00
CA ARG A 88 -2.23 4.74 1.43
C ARG A 88 -1.99 3.26 1.64
N ILE A 89 -0.89 2.91 2.31
CA ILE A 89 -0.49 1.52 2.51
C ILE A 89 -0.26 1.29 3.99
N ARG A 90 -0.91 0.27 4.55
CA ARG A 90 -0.76 -0.10 5.95
C ARG A 90 -0.35 -1.56 6.06
N ALA A 91 0.59 -1.82 6.97
CA ALA A 91 1.03 -3.16 7.29
C ALA A 91 0.64 -3.49 8.72
N TYR A 92 0.06 -4.66 8.91
CA TYR A 92 -0.39 -5.16 10.21
C TYR A 92 0.30 -6.46 10.54
N ARG A 93 0.53 -6.67 11.80
CA ARG A 93 0.82 -7.99 12.33
C ARG A 93 -0.51 -8.66 12.65
N GLU A 94 -0.68 -9.89 12.20
CA GLU A 94 -1.85 -10.69 12.55
C GLU A 94 -1.42 -11.99 13.18
N SER A 95 -2.00 -12.32 14.33
CA SER A 95 -1.81 -13.64 14.94
C SER A 95 -2.57 -14.67 14.09
N PRO A 96 -1.90 -15.72 13.57
CA PRO A 96 -2.59 -16.73 12.78
C PRO A 96 -3.57 -17.58 13.59
N ARG A 97 -3.45 -17.54 14.91
CA ARG A 97 -4.30 -18.34 15.81
C ARG A 97 -5.58 -17.63 16.20
N THR A 98 -5.52 -16.32 16.38
CA THR A 98 -6.66 -15.54 16.89
C THR A 98 -7.22 -14.58 15.87
N GLY A 99 -6.43 -14.18 14.86
CA GLY A 99 -6.80 -13.16 13.91
C GLY A 99 -6.66 -11.74 14.45
N ASP A 100 -6.12 -11.58 15.65
CA ASP A 100 -5.88 -10.26 16.24
C ASP A 100 -4.86 -9.50 15.41
N ARG A 101 -5.14 -8.21 15.14
CA ARG A 101 -4.31 -7.35 14.33
C ARG A 101 -3.73 -6.19 15.12
N GLU A 102 -2.48 -5.85 14.81
CA GLU A 102 -1.83 -4.66 15.35
C GLU A 102 -1.17 -3.92 14.21
N LEU A 103 -1.36 -2.61 14.15
CA LEU A 103 -0.71 -1.79 13.14
C LEU A 103 0.80 -1.78 13.37
N THR A 104 1.55 -2.18 12.36
CA THR A 104 3.01 -2.21 12.37
C THR A 104 3.59 -0.94 11.77
N THR A 105 3.15 -0.58 10.59
CA THR A 105 3.60 0.63 9.91
C THR A 105 2.55 1.11 8.92
N GLU A 106 2.64 2.38 8.59
CA GLU A 106 1.79 3.03 7.61
C GLU A 106 2.64 4.00 6.81
N SER A 107 2.40 4.08 5.52
CA SER A 107 3.07 5.06 4.68
C SER A 107 2.21 5.42 3.48
N TYR A 108 2.63 6.47 2.80
CA TYR A 108 2.01 6.96 1.58
C TYR A 108 3.02 6.85 0.46
N PHE A 109 2.67 6.08 -0.56
CA PHE A 109 3.55 5.88 -1.71
C PHE A 109 2.95 6.60 -2.91
N VAL A 110 3.81 7.25 -3.68
CA VAL A 110 3.42 7.86 -4.95
C VAL A 110 3.94 6.99 -6.07
N PHE A 111 3.04 6.59 -6.95
CA PHE A 111 3.36 5.85 -8.16
C PHE A 111 3.15 6.73 -9.38
N VAL A 112 3.85 6.43 -10.45
CA VAL A 112 3.68 7.11 -11.73
C VAL A 112 3.38 6.06 -12.79
N ALA A 113 2.31 6.28 -13.54
CA ALA A 113 1.97 5.42 -14.68
C ALA A 113 2.92 5.71 -15.84
N VAL A 114 3.41 4.63 -16.45
CA VAL A 114 4.35 4.72 -17.56
C VAL A 114 3.85 3.91 -18.76
N ASP A 115 4.21 4.40 -19.96
CA ASP A 115 3.91 3.70 -21.20
C ASP A 115 4.99 2.66 -21.54
N ALA A 116 4.91 2.07 -22.73
CA ALA A 116 5.84 1.04 -23.18
C ALA A 116 7.28 1.52 -23.26
N ASP A 117 7.50 2.83 -23.42
CA ASP A 117 8.84 3.43 -23.49
C ASP A 117 9.34 3.87 -22.11
N GLY A 118 8.55 3.66 -21.06
CA GLY A 118 8.88 4.09 -19.71
C GLY A 118 8.61 5.57 -19.44
N SER A 119 7.92 6.25 -20.32
CA SER A 119 7.57 7.66 -20.15
C SER A 119 6.26 7.82 -19.37
N PRO A 120 6.13 8.85 -18.51
CA PRO A 120 4.88 9.09 -17.79
C PRO A 120 3.69 9.21 -18.74
N THR A 121 2.59 8.57 -18.38
CA THR A 121 1.36 8.57 -19.17
C THR A 121 0.17 8.97 -18.31
N PRO A 122 -0.83 9.67 -18.87
CA PRO A 122 -1.98 10.12 -18.10
C PRO A 122 -2.78 8.97 -17.48
N VAL A 123 -3.32 9.24 -16.32
CA VAL A 123 -4.19 8.29 -15.59
C VAL A 123 -5.63 8.80 -15.59
N PRO A 124 -6.63 7.89 -15.53
CA PRO A 124 -8.02 8.31 -15.44
C PRO A 124 -8.32 8.91 -14.08
N GLU A 125 -9.40 9.69 -14.01
CA GLU A 125 -9.89 10.21 -12.75
C GLU A 125 -10.46 9.08 -11.89
N LEU A 126 -10.38 9.25 -10.57
CA LEU A 126 -10.99 8.32 -9.64
C LEU A 126 -12.45 8.67 -9.42
N VAL A 127 -13.30 7.65 -9.40
CA VAL A 127 -14.69 7.79 -9.02
C VAL A 127 -14.79 7.65 -7.50
N ILE A 128 -15.45 8.63 -6.87
CA ILE A 128 -15.74 8.61 -5.44
C ILE A 128 -17.24 8.38 -5.33
N ASP A 129 -17.62 7.10 -5.33
CA ASP A 129 -19.00 6.70 -5.35
C ASP A 129 -19.30 5.81 -4.14
N GLY A 130 -20.29 6.25 -3.35
CA GLY A 130 -20.72 5.53 -2.18
C GLY A 130 -19.94 5.88 -0.91
N GLU A 131 -20.50 5.42 0.20
CA GLU A 131 -19.97 5.72 1.54
C GLU A 131 -18.58 5.16 1.76
N ARG A 132 -18.32 3.94 1.30
CA ARG A 132 -17.00 3.31 1.45
C ARG A 132 -15.90 4.13 0.78
N CYS A 133 -16.13 4.58 -0.45
CA CYS A 133 -15.13 5.40 -1.15
C CYS A 133 -14.87 6.71 -0.41
N ARG A 134 -15.92 7.35 0.05
CA ARG A 134 -15.79 8.60 0.82
C ARG A 134 -15.02 8.38 2.12
N THR A 135 -15.31 7.32 2.85
CA THR A 135 -14.64 6.98 4.09
C THR A 135 -13.16 6.72 3.87
N LEU A 136 -12.82 5.87 2.89
CA LEU A 136 -11.43 5.57 2.56
C LEU A 136 -10.65 6.84 2.19
N ARG A 137 -11.25 7.69 1.36
CA ARG A 137 -10.63 8.93 0.93
C ARG A 137 -10.41 9.89 2.10
N GLU A 138 -11.43 10.08 2.92
CA GLU A 138 -11.36 10.99 4.08
C GLU A 138 -10.31 10.52 5.09
N GLU A 139 -10.25 9.23 5.39
CA GLU A 139 -9.24 8.68 6.29
C GLU A 139 -7.83 8.88 5.74
N ALA A 140 -7.64 8.66 4.43
CA ALA A 140 -6.34 8.85 3.81
C ALA A 140 -5.90 10.32 3.87
N LEU A 141 -6.80 11.24 3.52
CA LEU A 141 -6.49 12.67 3.53
C LEU A 141 -6.24 13.20 4.94
N ALA A 142 -6.95 12.67 5.93
CA ALA A 142 -6.80 13.11 7.32
C ALA A 142 -5.42 12.72 7.90
N ALA A 143 -4.88 11.59 7.46
CA ALA A 143 -3.59 11.09 7.95
C ALA A 143 -2.44 11.34 6.97
N GLU A 144 -2.70 12.00 5.83
CA GLU A 144 -1.69 12.27 4.82
C GLU A 144 -0.60 13.17 5.39
N PRO A 145 0.68 12.79 5.24
CA PRO A 145 1.77 13.61 5.74
C PRO A 145 1.88 14.93 4.96
N GLU A 146 2.27 15.99 5.66
CA GLU A 146 2.57 17.26 5.02
C GLU A 146 3.87 17.14 4.22
N GLU A 147 3.89 17.78 3.05
CA GLU A 147 5.08 17.82 2.23
C GLU A 147 6.03 18.91 2.67
#